data_8e2945a1a893136c6915276fe77ab01d
#
_entry.id   8e2945a1a893136c6915276fe77ab01d
#
_cell.length_a   1.000
_cell.length_b   1.000
_cell.length_c   1.000
_cell.angle_alpha   90.00
_cell.angle_beta   90.00
_cell.angle_gamma   90.00
#
_symmetry.space_group_name_H-M   'P 1'
#
loop_
_entity.id
_entity.type
_entity.pdbx_description
1 polymer ?
#
loop_
_entity_poly.entity_id
_entity_poly.type
_entity_poly.pdbx_seq_one_letter_code
_entity_poly.pdbx_strand_id
1 'polypeptide(L)'
;MRILIFIFGLQIQSKGEKNDGALVFVCNHVSFLDIIVLNSMLPVSFVAKSEIENWPIIGHLASKTGTIFIKRGVKESSDEIIPQIKNHLANGSKILFFPEGRIGDGVTVRKFHSKLFYSVSKSKIKIQPVSIRYPKNYPEDLTTDNNLTWSDDSKALINVGLKCLGRFSTIVLLNFENTFDSSSLEPSEIAKISGNSVTKSLSDLS
;
A
#
# COMPACT_ATOMS: atom_id res chain seq x y z
N MET A 1 -13.07 1.66 -8.76
CA MET A 1 -12.80 1.10 -7.40
C MET A 1 -14.03 1.02 -6.49
N ARG A 2 -14.92 2.03 -6.41
CA ARG A 2 -16.13 1.97 -5.55
C ARG A 2 -17.02 0.76 -5.80
N ILE A 3 -17.17 0.33 -7.05
CA ILE A 3 -17.93 -0.89 -7.40
C ILE A 3 -17.28 -2.13 -6.77
N LEU A 4 -15.96 -2.23 -6.78
CA LEU A 4 -15.24 -3.36 -6.15
C LEU A 4 -15.36 -3.35 -4.63
N ILE A 5 -15.34 -2.18 -4.00
CA ILE A 5 -15.63 -2.04 -2.56
C ILE A 5 -16.98 -2.64 -2.23
N PHE A 6 -18.01 -2.33 -3.03
CA PHE A 6 -19.35 -2.90 -2.86
C PHE A 6 -19.38 -4.42 -3.12
N ILE A 7 -18.79 -4.89 -4.22
CA ILE A 7 -18.77 -6.32 -4.59
C ILE A 7 -18.10 -7.17 -3.50
N PHE A 8 -16.98 -6.68 -2.94
CA PHE A 8 -16.26 -7.39 -1.86
C PHE A 8 -16.81 -7.10 -0.46
N GLY A 9 -17.90 -6.35 -0.34
CA GLY A 9 -18.50 -6.01 0.95
C GLY A 9 -17.56 -5.27 1.90
N LEU A 10 -16.61 -4.47 1.36
CA LEU A 10 -15.60 -3.78 2.17
C LEU A 10 -16.20 -2.55 2.84
N GLN A 11 -16.09 -2.50 4.17
CA GLN A 11 -16.50 -1.37 4.98
C GLN A 11 -15.25 -0.67 5.54
N ILE A 12 -14.90 0.47 4.95
CA ILE A 12 -13.69 1.20 5.30
C ILE A 12 -13.98 2.16 6.46
N GLN A 13 -13.29 1.97 7.56
CA GLN A 13 -13.25 2.92 8.66
C GLN A 13 -11.88 3.60 8.65
N SER A 14 -11.87 4.91 8.44
CA SER A 14 -10.63 5.69 8.37
C SER A 14 -10.48 6.61 9.57
N LYS A 15 -9.25 6.72 10.07
CA LYS A 15 -8.83 7.64 11.12
C LYS A 15 -7.69 8.51 10.60
N GLY A 16 -7.54 9.70 11.17
CA GLY A 16 -6.60 10.69 10.65
C GLY A 16 -7.09 11.37 9.37
N GLU A 17 -6.36 12.38 8.93
CA GLU A 17 -6.74 13.17 7.76
C GLU A 17 -5.79 12.89 6.58
N LYS A 18 -6.38 12.65 5.43
CA LYS A 18 -5.66 12.58 4.17
C LYS A 18 -5.08 13.97 3.84
N ASN A 19 -3.78 14.05 3.67
CA ASN A 19 -3.13 15.29 3.29
C ASN A 19 -3.11 15.44 1.76
N ASP A 20 -3.84 16.43 1.25
CA ASP A 20 -3.92 16.67 -0.20
C ASP A 20 -2.60 17.16 -0.82
N GLY A 21 -1.70 17.75 -0.01
CA GLY A 21 -0.37 18.16 -0.42
C GLY A 21 0.68 17.04 -0.41
N ALA A 22 0.34 15.84 0.10
CA ALA A 22 1.23 14.69 0.02
C ALA A 22 1.20 14.09 -1.39
N LEU A 23 2.38 13.86 -1.96
CA LEU A 23 2.54 13.20 -3.25
C LEU A 23 2.95 11.74 -3.12
N VAL A 24 3.52 11.35 -1.99
CA VAL A 24 3.93 9.96 -1.73
C VAL A 24 3.22 9.43 -0.50
N PHE A 25 2.62 8.27 -0.68
CA PHE A 25 2.02 7.49 0.40
C PHE A 25 2.78 6.18 0.55
N VAL A 26 2.98 5.76 1.79
CA VAL A 26 3.65 4.49 2.11
C VAL A 26 2.80 3.71 3.09
N CYS A 27 2.59 2.43 2.83
CA CYS A 27 1.67 1.62 3.61
C CYS A 27 2.28 0.23 3.88
N ASN A 28 1.90 -0.41 5.00
CA ASN A 28 2.10 -1.85 5.16
C ASN A 28 1.24 -2.61 4.15
N HIS A 29 1.59 -3.86 3.86
CA HIS A 29 0.92 -4.65 2.83
C HIS A 29 0.40 -5.97 3.41
N VAL A 30 -0.91 -6.16 3.37
CA VAL A 30 -1.59 -7.30 4.03
C VAL A 30 -2.31 -8.17 3.02
N SER A 31 -2.89 -7.57 1.97
CA SER A 31 -3.76 -8.26 1.02
C SER A 31 -3.75 -7.58 -0.35
N PHE A 32 -4.17 -8.29 -1.38
CA PHE A 32 -4.47 -7.64 -2.67
C PHE A 32 -5.63 -6.63 -2.56
N LEU A 33 -6.49 -6.80 -1.56
CA LEU A 33 -7.58 -5.85 -1.27
C LEU A 33 -7.06 -4.46 -0.93
N ASP A 34 -5.82 -4.33 -0.46
CA ASP A 34 -5.18 -3.04 -0.14
C ASP A 34 -5.21 -2.10 -1.35
N ILE A 35 -4.97 -2.65 -2.55
CA ILE A 35 -5.01 -1.86 -3.79
C ILE A 35 -6.39 -1.28 -4.03
N ILE A 36 -7.44 -2.09 -3.83
CA ILE A 36 -8.84 -1.69 -4.03
C ILE A 36 -9.23 -0.63 -3.00
N VAL A 37 -8.89 -0.88 -1.73
CA VAL A 37 -9.20 0.00 -0.61
C VAL A 37 -8.49 1.34 -0.77
N LEU A 38 -7.18 1.33 -0.90
CA LEU A 38 -6.37 2.54 -0.97
C LEU A 38 -6.70 3.37 -2.21
N ASN A 39 -6.91 2.75 -3.37
CA ASN A 39 -7.29 3.48 -4.58
C ASN A 39 -8.73 4.01 -4.55
N SER A 40 -9.61 3.45 -3.71
CA SER A 40 -10.94 4.02 -3.48
C SER A 40 -10.90 5.30 -2.66
N MET A 41 -9.89 5.45 -1.79
CA MET A 41 -9.69 6.58 -0.89
C MET A 41 -8.72 7.63 -1.45
N LEU A 42 -7.76 7.20 -2.25
CA LEU A 42 -6.66 8.00 -2.77
C LEU A 42 -6.54 7.84 -4.29
N PRO A 43 -6.50 8.93 -5.08
CA PRO A 43 -6.20 8.84 -6.52
C PRO A 43 -4.69 8.66 -6.71
N VAL A 44 -4.17 7.46 -6.45
CA VAL A 44 -2.74 7.14 -6.49
C VAL A 44 -2.39 6.12 -7.56
N SER A 45 -1.19 6.23 -8.11
CA SER A 45 -0.53 5.18 -8.87
C SER A 45 0.25 4.28 -7.93
N PHE A 46 0.22 2.98 -8.16
CA PHE A 46 0.98 2.01 -7.36
C PHE A 46 2.32 1.70 -8.00
N VAL A 47 3.21 1.12 -7.21
CA VAL A 47 4.44 0.50 -7.69
C VAL A 47 4.32 -1.01 -7.42
N ALA A 48 4.31 -1.81 -8.47
CA ALA A 48 4.04 -3.25 -8.42
C ALA A 48 5.05 -4.07 -9.23
N LYS A 49 5.08 -5.38 -8.98
CA LYS A 49 5.89 -6.33 -9.78
C LYS A 49 5.31 -6.43 -11.19
N SER A 50 6.17 -6.53 -12.21
CA SER A 50 5.74 -6.67 -13.61
C SER A 50 4.92 -7.93 -13.88
N GLU A 51 5.13 -9.00 -13.13
CA GLU A 51 4.37 -10.25 -13.24
C GLU A 51 2.87 -10.03 -13.00
N ILE A 52 2.52 -9.03 -12.16
CA ILE A 52 1.13 -8.69 -11.82
C ILE A 52 0.39 -8.09 -13.03
N GLU A 53 1.10 -7.48 -13.98
CA GLU A 53 0.51 -6.91 -15.19
C GLU A 53 -0.27 -7.96 -16.00
N ASN A 54 0.21 -9.19 -16.01
CA ASN A 54 -0.39 -10.30 -16.76
C ASN A 54 -1.48 -11.05 -15.95
N TRP A 55 -1.79 -10.63 -14.74
CA TRP A 55 -2.82 -11.29 -13.96
C TRP A 55 -4.21 -10.87 -14.41
N PRO A 56 -5.13 -11.84 -14.60
CA PRO A 56 -6.50 -11.52 -14.97
C PRO A 56 -7.13 -10.60 -13.91
N ILE A 57 -7.91 -9.62 -14.37
CA ILE A 57 -8.60 -8.61 -13.55
C ILE A 57 -7.64 -7.64 -12.87
N ILE A 58 -6.72 -8.13 -12.02
CA ILE A 58 -5.81 -7.28 -11.23
C ILE A 58 -4.83 -6.53 -12.12
N GLY A 59 -4.24 -7.17 -13.13
CA GLY A 59 -3.34 -6.51 -14.09
C GLY A 59 -4.05 -5.39 -14.85
N HIS A 60 -5.28 -5.65 -15.30
CA HIS A 60 -6.09 -4.63 -15.98
C HIS A 60 -6.45 -3.45 -15.05
N LEU A 61 -6.80 -3.73 -13.78
CA LEU A 61 -7.07 -2.68 -12.80
C LEU A 61 -5.81 -1.88 -12.48
N ALA A 62 -4.68 -2.55 -12.29
CA ALA A 62 -3.40 -1.92 -12.04
C ALA A 62 -2.98 -1.00 -13.19
N SER A 63 -3.09 -1.47 -14.45
CA SER A 63 -2.80 -0.65 -15.63
C SER A 63 -3.69 0.60 -15.70
N LYS A 64 -4.98 0.47 -15.41
CA LYS A 64 -5.92 1.62 -15.39
C LYS A 64 -5.66 2.64 -14.29
N THR A 65 -4.99 2.26 -13.21
CA THR A 65 -4.61 3.16 -12.12
C THR A 65 -3.25 3.82 -12.32
N GLY A 66 -2.62 3.65 -13.49
CA GLY A 66 -1.30 4.19 -13.79
C GLY A 66 -0.18 3.52 -12.98
N THR A 67 -0.34 2.25 -12.64
CA THR A 67 0.65 1.49 -11.88
C THR A 67 1.98 1.44 -12.61
N ILE A 68 3.06 1.71 -11.90
CA ILE A 68 4.43 1.58 -12.39
C ILE A 68 4.89 0.15 -12.12
N PHE A 69 5.14 -0.61 -13.20
CA PHE A 69 5.55 -2.00 -13.09
C PHE A 69 7.07 -2.16 -13.03
N ILE A 70 7.56 -2.98 -12.10
CA ILE A 70 8.98 -3.21 -11.86
C ILE A 70 9.34 -4.67 -12.15
N LYS A 71 10.35 -4.91 -12.99
CA LYS A 71 11.01 -6.21 -13.11
C LYS A 71 11.94 -6.43 -11.91
N ARG A 72 11.67 -7.45 -11.08
CA ARG A 72 12.55 -7.83 -9.97
C ARG A 72 13.66 -8.76 -10.45
N GLY A 73 14.80 -8.70 -9.77
CA GLY A 73 15.91 -9.65 -10.01
C GLY A 73 17.04 -9.13 -10.88
N VAL A 74 16.88 -7.98 -11.54
CA VAL A 74 17.95 -7.35 -12.31
C VAL A 74 18.47 -6.13 -11.55
N LYS A 75 19.81 -5.99 -11.43
CA LYS A 75 20.45 -4.82 -10.79
C LYS A 75 20.00 -3.50 -11.43
N GLU A 76 19.69 -3.55 -12.72
CA GLU A 76 19.22 -2.43 -13.56
C GLU A 76 17.81 -1.93 -13.23
N SER A 77 16.98 -2.75 -12.55
CA SER A 77 15.59 -2.37 -12.23
C SER A 77 15.46 -1.16 -11.30
N SER A 78 16.51 -0.80 -10.54
CA SER A 78 16.51 0.41 -9.69
C SER A 78 16.75 1.68 -10.50
N ASP A 79 17.64 1.59 -11.47
CA ASP A 79 18.08 2.71 -12.29
C ASP A 79 16.96 3.10 -13.27
N GLU A 80 16.05 2.15 -13.57
CA GLU A 80 14.88 2.39 -14.40
C GLU A 80 13.67 2.91 -13.61
N ILE A 81 13.43 2.39 -12.40
CA ILE A 81 12.22 2.71 -11.63
C ILE A 81 12.26 4.08 -10.96
N ILE A 82 13.43 4.47 -10.43
CA ILE A 82 13.59 5.75 -9.75
C ILE A 82 13.29 6.94 -10.69
N PRO A 83 13.80 6.98 -11.94
CA PRO A 83 13.42 8.01 -12.90
C PRO A 83 11.93 8.02 -13.24
N GLN A 84 11.30 6.85 -13.37
CA GLN A 84 9.85 6.76 -13.63
C GLN A 84 9.04 7.36 -12.48
N ILE A 85 9.35 7.00 -11.23
CA ILE A 85 8.70 7.58 -10.04
C ILE A 85 8.90 9.10 -10.03
N LYS A 86 10.12 9.58 -10.25
CA LYS A 86 10.41 11.03 -10.30
C LYS A 86 9.59 11.74 -11.37
N ASN A 87 9.46 11.15 -12.55
CA ASN A 87 8.65 11.72 -13.63
C ASN A 87 7.16 11.80 -13.25
N HIS A 88 6.60 10.74 -12.65
CA HIS A 88 5.22 10.77 -12.14
C HIS A 88 5.02 11.88 -11.11
N LEU A 89 5.94 12.01 -10.15
CA LEU A 89 5.88 13.03 -9.10
C LEU A 89 6.04 14.45 -9.68
N ALA A 90 6.92 14.64 -10.66
CA ALA A 90 7.11 15.94 -11.33
C ALA A 90 5.83 16.37 -12.09
N ASN A 91 5.04 15.43 -12.58
CA ASN A 91 3.74 15.67 -13.21
C ASN A 91 2.59 15.83 -12.19
N GLY A 92 2.88 15.93 -10.89
CA GLY A 92 1.89 16.08 -9.83
C GLY A 92 1.08 14.81 -9.51
N SER A 93 1.47 13.66 -10.06
CA SER A 93 0.82 12.38 -9.75
C SER A 93 1.16 11.93 -8.35
N LYS A 94 0.17 11.41 -7.64
CA LYS A 94 0.36 10.80 -6.31
C LYS A 94 0.75 9.34 -6.46
N ILE A 95 1.72 8.88 -5.68
CA ILE A 95 2.23 7.51 -5.73
C ILE A 95 2.08 6.84 -4.38
N LEU A 96 1.69 5.58 -4.39
CA LEU A 96 1.70 4.73 -3.21
C LEU A 96 2.54 3.47 -3.48
N PHE A 97 3.41 3.14 -2.54
CA PHE A 97 4.14 1.88 -2.57
C PHE A 97 4.20 1.22 -1.19
N PHE A 98 4.42 -0.08 -1.21
CA PHE A 98 4.52 -0.94 -0.04
C PHE A 98 6.00 -1.27 0.21
N PRO A 99 6.68 -0.52 1.12
CA PRO A 99 8.14 -0.65 1.27
C PRO A 99 8.59 -1.96 1.90
N GLU A 100 7.66 -2.78 2.44
CA GLU A 100 7.93 -4.14 2.90
C GLU A 100 8.38 -5.07 1.75
N GLY A 101 8.03 -4.71 0.52
CA GLY A 101 8.41 -5.45 -0.68
C GLY A 101 7.69 -6.78 -0.87
N ARG A 102 6.89 -7.22 0.06
CA ARG A 102 6.02 -8.40 0.02
C ARG A 102 4.88 -8.26 1.01
N ILE A 103 3.86 -9.08 0.85
CA ILE A 103 2.71 -9.12 1.76
C ILE A 103 3.14 -9.65 3.13
N GLY A 104 2.69 -8.98 4.18
CA GLY A 104 2.90 -9.31 5.59
C GLY A 104 1.70 -10.02 6.20
N ASP A 105 1.80 -10.28 7.50
CA ASP A 105 0.74 -10.88 8.31
C ASP A 105 -0.30 -9.86 8.83
N GLY A 106 -0.06 -8.56 8.61
CA GLY A 106 -0.90 -7.47 9.11
C GLY A 106 -0.84 -7.26 10.62
N VAL A 107 0.00 -8.01 11.33
CA VAL A 107 0.25 -7.89 12.78
C VAL A 107 1.55 -7.14 13.01
N THR A 108 2.60 -7.58 12.33
CA THR A 108 3.94 -7.01 12.43
C THR A 108 4.30 -6.30 11.13
N VAL A 109 4.84 -5.08 11.26
CA VAL A 109 5.39 -4.35 10.11
C VAL A 109 6.82 -4.82 9.88
N ARG A 110 7.09 -5.33 8.70
CA ARG A 110 8.46 -5.68 8.31
C ARG A 110 9.28 -4.43 8.07
N LYS A 111 10.60 -4.57 8.14
CA LYS A 111 11.52 -3.49 7.81
C LYS A 111 11.20 -2.90 6.43
N PHE A 112 10.98 -1.60 6.38
CA PHE A 112 10.81 -0.88 5.12
C PHE A 112 12.14 -0.77 4.38
N HIS A 113 12.14 -1.20 3.12
CA HIS A 113 13.30 -1.12 2.25
C HIS A 113 13.50 0.30 1.72
N SER A 114 14.73 0.80 1.76
CA SER A 114 15.05 2.18 1.38
C SER A 114 15.06 2.43 -0.13
N LYS A 115 15.06 1.38 -0.95
CA LYS A 115 15.33 1.45 -2.40
C LYS A 115 14.41 2.44 -3.15
N LEU A 116 13.10 2.42 -2.93
CA LEU A 116 12.18 3.31 -3.62
C LEU A 116 12.27 4.75 -3.10
N PHE A 117 12.73 4.96 -1.88
CA PHE A 117 12.87 6.29 -1.31
C PHE A 117 14.00 7.13 -1.92
N TYR A 118 14.91 6.53 -2.72
CA TYR A 118 15.84 7.30 -3.54
C TYR A 118 15.14 8.22 -4.55
N SER A 119 13.89 7.94 -4.88
CA SER A 119 13.09 8.79 -5.76
C SER A 119 12.66 10.10 -5.12
N VAL A 120 12.62 10.17 -3.80
CA VAL A 120 12.08 11.30 -3.03
C VAL A 120 13.06 11.88 -2.00
N SER A 121 14.19 11.21 -1.75
CA SER A 121 15.23 11.70 -0.85
C SER A 121 15.75 13.05 -1.29
N LYS A 122 16.00 13.95 -0.32
CA LYS A 122 16.51 15.31 -0.54
C LYS A 122 15.65 16.13 -1.52
N SER A 123 14.35 15.90 -1.51
CA SER A 123 13.37 16.64 -2.32
C SER A 123 12.30 17.26 -1.43
N LYS A 124 11.64 18.32 -1.92
CA LYS A 124 10.54 18.99 -1.19
C LYS A 124 9.21 18.23 -1.36
N ILE A 125 9.24 16.91 -1.12
CA ILE A 125 8.07 16.06 -1.26
C ILE A 125 7.56 15.66 0.12
N LYS A 126 6.26 15.89 0.35
CA LYS A 126 5.59 15.42 1.56
C LYS A 126 5.23 13.96 1.40
N ILE A 127 5.59 13.18 2.41
CA ILE A 127 5.31 11.76 2.51
C ILE A 127 4.28 11.53 3.61
N GLN A 128 3.25 10.75 3.33
CA GLN A 128 2.25 10.37 4.31
C GLN A 128 2.26 8.86 4.54
N PRO A 129 2.66 8.39 5.73
CA PRO A 129 2.48 7.00 6.11
C PRO A 129 1.00 6.68 6.32
N VAL A 130 0.62 5.47 5.94
CA VAL A 130 -0.74 4.94 6.09
C VAL A 130 -0.64 3.54 6.67
N SER A 131 -1.48 3.19 7.62
CA SER A 131 -1.60 1.81 8.07
C SER A 131 -2.92 1.21 7.63
N ILE A 132 -2.89 -0.10 7.31
CA ILE A 132 -4.06 -0.86 6.93
C ILE A 132 -4.14 -2.15 7.74
N ARG A 133 -5.36 -2.49 8.21
CA ARG A 133 -5.64 -3.73 8.94
C ARG A 133 -7.00 -4.27 8.56
N TYR A 134 -7.11 -5.58 8.53
CA TYR A 134 -8.36 -6.33 8.37
C TYR A 134 -8.62 -7.10 9.66
N PRO A 135 -9.41 -6.55 10.61
CA PRO A 135 -9.69 -7.22 11.87
C PRO A 135 -10.54 -8.49 11.66
N LYS A 136 -10.28 -9.47 12.47
CA LYS A 136 -11.00 -10.76 12.43
C LYS A 136 -12.46 -10.60 12.84
N ASN A 137 -12.72 -9.83 13.88
CA ASN A 137 -14.06 -9.50 14.36
C ASN A 137 -14.06 -8.12 15.03
N TYR A 138 -14.52 -7.12 14.32
CA TYR A 138 -14.54 -5.74 14.81
C TYR A 138 -15.83 -5.44 15.56
N PRO A 139 -15.79 -4.76 16.74
CA PRO A 139 -14.60 -4.24 17.43
C PRO A 139 -13.97 -5.23 18.45
N GLU A 140 -14.49 -6.44 18.62
CA GLU A 140 -14.16 -7.36 19.71
C GLU A 140 -12.77 -8.01 19.53
N ASP A 141 -12.36 -8.27 18.27
CA ASP A 141 -11.09 -8.91 17.96
C ASP A 141 -10.40 -8.15 16.81
N LEU A 142 -9.46 -7.30 17.18
CA LEU A 142 -8.69 -6.47 16.23
C LEU A 142 -7.47 -7.21 15.65
N THR A 143 -7.26 -8.49 15.99
CA THR A 143 -6.22 -9.29 15.34
C THR A 143 -6.51 -9.41 13.85
N THR A 144 -5.47 -9.49 13.04
CA THR A 144 -5.63 -9.58 11.60
C THR A 144 -6.29 -10.92 11.20
N ASP A 145 -7.27 -10.84 10.33
CA ASP A 145 -7.89 -12.02 9.75
C ASP A 145 -6.97 -12.70 8.73
N ASN A 146 -6.35 -13.79 9.14
CA ASN A 146 -5.45 -14.58 8.30
C ASN A 146 -6.11 -15.13 7.02
N ASN A 147 -7.43 -15.15 6.93
CA ASN A 147 -8.13 -15.55 5.71
C ASN A 147 -8.06 -14.50 4.60
N LEU A 148 -7.75 -13.27 4.97
CA LEU A 148 -7.61 -12.14 4.04
C LEU A 148 -6.15 -11.81 3.73
N THR A 149 -5.20 -12.36 4.49
CA THR A 149 -3.78 -12.26 4.18
C THR A 149 -3.45 -13.12 2.96
N TRP A 150 -2.58 -12.64 2.12
CA TRP A 150 -2.22 -13.36 0.91
C TRP A 150 -0.72 -13.68 0.89
N SER A 151 -0.39 -14.95 0.62
CA SER A 151 0.97 -15.35 0.27
C SER A 151 1.17 -15.25 -1.26
N ASP A 152 2.41 -15.04 -1.71
CA ASP A 152 2.81 -14.70 -3.11
C ASP A 152 2.38 -15.71 -4.21
N ASP A 153 1.36 -16.54 -3.99
CA ASP A 153 0.84 -17.52 -4.95
C ASP A 153 -0.45 -17.02 -5.63
N SER A 154 -0.52 -17.09 -6.95
CA SER A 154 -1.69 -16.69 -7.75
C SER A 154 -2.98 -17.44 -7.36
N LYS A 155 -2.87 -18.69 -6.93
CA LYS A 155 -4.00 -19.48 -6.41
C LYS A 155 -4.55 -18.92 -5.10
N ALA A 156 -3.70 -18.37 -4.26
CA ALA A 156 -4.09 -17.74 -3.01
C ALA A 156 -4.93 -16.48 -3.24
N LEU A 157 -4.69 -15.71 -4.31
CA LEU A 157 -5.47 -14.53 -4.67
C LEU A 157 -6.95 -14.87 -4.90
N ILE A 158 -7.22 -15.90 -5.69
CA ILE A 158 -8.59 -16.36 -5.97
C ILE A 158 -9.27 -16.81 -4.68
N ASN A 159 -8.55 -17.55 -3.83
CA ASN A 159 -9.09 -18.04 -2.55
C ASN A 159 -9.44 -16.91 -1.60
N VAL A 160 -8.58 -15.88 -1.48
CA VAL A 160 -8.86 -14.68 -0.66
C VAL A 160 -10.07 -13.93 -1.21
N GLY A 161 -10.13 -13.75 -2.55
CA GLY A 161 -11.27 -13.14 -3.21
C GLY A 161 -12.59 -13.87 -2.93
N LEU A 162 -12.62 -15.20 -3.07
CA LEU A 162 -13.80 -16.03 -2.79
C LEU A 162 -14.19 -15.99 -1.31
N LYS A 163 -13.22 -16.01 -0.39
CA LYS A 163 -13.47 -15.89 1.04
C LYS A 163 -14.06 -14.51 1.40
N CYS A 164 -13.59 -13.46 0.75
CA CYS A 164 -14.14 -12.12 0.95
C CYS A 164 -15.57 -12.03 0.41
N LEU A 165 -15.84 -12.55 -0.79
CA LEU A 165 -17.17 -12.59 -1.40
C LEU A 165 -18.18 -13.45 -0.61
N GLY A 166 -17.70 -14.44 0.11
CA GLY A 166 -18.52 -15.29 0.97
C GLY A 166 -18.94 -14.67 2.31
N ARG A 167 -18.58 -13.39 2.56
CA ARG A 167 -18.90 -12.67 3.79
C ARG A 167 -19.96 -11.60 3.54
N PHE A 168 -20.77 -11.33 4.55
CA PHE A 168 -21.72 -10.20 4.50
C PHE A 168 -20.98 -8.85 4.47
N SER A 169 -19.90 -8.75 5.22
CA SER A 169 -19.03 -7.56 5.22
C SER A 169 -17.62 -7.89 5.70
N THR A 170 -16.68 -7.07 5.27
CA THR A 170 -15.28 -7.11 5.71
C THR A 170 -14.88 -5.70 6.16
N ILE A 171 -14.64 -5.54 7.44
CA ILE A 171 -14.17 -4.27 7.99
C ILE A 171 -12.70 -4.06 7.59
N VAL A 172 -12.39 -2.85 7.21
CA VAL A 172 -11.02 -2.40 6.90
C VAL A 172 -10.73 -1.16 7.72
N LEU A 173 -9.71 -1.23 8.55
CA LEU A 173 -9.22 -0.09 9.32
C LEU A 173 -8.08 0.57 8.56
N LEU A 174 -8.23 1.86 8.30
CA LEU A 174 -7.21 2.72 7.68
C LEU A 174 -6.86 3.84 8.64
N ASN A 175 -5.56 4.10 8.82
CA ASN A 175 -5.13 5.27 9.56
C ASN A 175 -4.14 6.09 8.74
N PHE A 176 -4.44 7.38 8.54
CA PHE A 176 -3.58 8.35 7.87
C PHE A 176 -2.73 9.05 8.92
N GLU A 177 -1.43 8.78 8.92
CA GLU A 177 -0.49 9.37 9.84
C GLU A 177 -0.09 10.79 9.44
N ASN A 178 0.58 11.51 10.34
CA ASN A 178 1.10 12.82 10.04
C ASN A 178 2.12 12.78 8.89
N THR A 179 2.04 13.76 8.03
CA THR A 179 3.01 13.93 6.93
C THR A 179 4.34 14.44 7.46
N PHE A 180 5.41 14.10 6.76
CA PHE A 180 6.72 14.69 6.96
C PHE A 180 7.37 15.05 5.62
N ASP A 181 8.34 15.96 5.66
CA ASP A 181 9.06 16.44 4.50
C ASP A 181 10.35 15.66 4.28
N SER A 182 10.70 15.37 3.03
CA SER A 182 11.88 14.59 2.67
C SER A 182 13.12 15.43 2.33
N SER A 183 13.07 16.75 2.46
CA SER A 183 14.09 17.69 1.97
C SER A 183 15.51 17.44 2.50
N SER A 184 15.64 17.03 3.76
CA SER A 184 16.93 16.81 4.42
C SER A 184 17.22 15.35 4.72
N LEU A 185 16.34 14.42 4.31
CA LEU A 185 16.39 13.04 4.74
C LEU A 185 17.06 12.13 3.70
N GLU A 186 17.89 11.22 4.21
CA GLU A 186 18.42 10.11 3.43
C GLU A 186 17.35 9.00 3.22
N PRO A 187 17.45 8.18 2.15
CA PRO A 187 16.46 7.14 1.87
C PRO A 187 16.23 6.16 3.04
N SER A 188 17.27 5.85 3.79
CA SER A 188 17.20 4.97 4.96
C SER A 188 16.46 5.61 6.14
N GLU A 189 16.60 6.92 6.31
CA GLU A 189 15.90 7.68 7.35
C GLU A 189 14.41 7.78 7.03
N ILE A 190 14.07 8.08 5.77
CA ILE A 190 12.68 8.10 5.30
C ILE A 190 12.03 6.73 5.53
N ALA A 191 12.71 5.64 5.17
CA ALA A 191 12.23 4.29 5.41
C ALA A 191 11.98 4.00 6.89
N LYS A 192 12.90 4.42 7.77
CA LYS A 192 12.81 4.25 9.22
C LYS A 192 11.67 5.06 9.82
N ILE A 193 11.54 6.34 9.45
CA ILE A 193 10.47 7.23 9.95
C ILE A 193 9.12 6.66 9.52
N SER A 194 8.95 6.32 8.24
CA SER A 194 7.72 5.74 7.72
C SER A 194 7.36 4.42 8.40
N GLY A 195 8.33 3.51 8.53
CA GLY A 195 8.11 2.22 9.16
C GLY A 195 7.73 2.33 10.64
N ASN A 196 8.40 3.20 11.39
CA ASN A 196 8.06 3.45 12.79
C ASN A 196 6.65 4.05 12.94
N SER A 197 6.28 4.99 12.07
CA SER A 197 4.97 5.61 12.07
C SER A 197 3.86 4.57 11.82
N VAL A 198 4.02 3.72 10.80
CA VAL A 198 3.06 2.64 10.51
C VAL A 198 3.00 1.60 11.64
N THR A 199 4.14 1.23 12.22
CA THR A 199 4.18 0.29 13.34
C THR A 199 3.44 0.82 14.56
N LYS A 200 3.69 2.08 14.92
CA LYS A 200 2.98 2.74 16.02
C LYS A 200 1.47 2.79 15.75
N SER A 201 1.08 3.20 14.56
CA SER A 201 -0.31 3.27 14.15
C SER A 201 -1.04 1.93 14.28
N LEU A 202 -0.40 0.82 13.89
CA LEU A 202 -0.98 -0.51 14.06
C LEU A 202 -1.09 -0.93 15.53
N SER A 203 -0.15 -0.48 16.39
CA SER A 203 -0.25 -0.72 17.83
C SER A 203 -1.41 0.06 18.46
N ASP A 204 -1.66 1.27 17.98
CA ASP A 204 -2.75 2.13 18.47
C ASP A 204 -4.15 1.66 18.00
N LEU A 205 -4.17 0.71 17.08
CA LEU A 205 -5.37 0.02 16.56
C LEU A 205 -5.58 -1.37 17.24
N SER A 206 -4.74 -1.73 18.22
CA SER A 206 -4.84 -3.02 18.93
C SER A 206 -5.55 -2.90 20.27
#